data_098b5d704c652ece903c58b87190386b
#
_entry.id   098b5d704c652ece903c58b87190386b
#
_cell.length_a   1.000
_cell.length_b   1.000
_cell.length_c   1.000
_cell.angle_alpha   90.00
_cell.angle_beta   90.00
_cell.angle_gamma   90.00
#
_symmetry.space_group_name_H-M   'P 1'
#
loop_
_entity.id
_entity.type
_entity.pdbx_description
1 polymer ?
#
loop_
_entity_poly.entity_id
_entity_poly.type
_entity_poly.pdbx_seq_one_letter_code
_entity_poly.pdbx_strand_id
1 'polypeptide(L)'
;MINVKDFFDALRDQGVSNFSGVPDSLLKNICAYISDNTTPTQHLITANEGSAVALAVGQYITTGQPSLVYMQNSGFGNALNPLLSL
;
A
#
# COMPACT_ATOMS: atom_id res chain seq x y z
N MET A 1 -17.38 -5.61 11.24
CA MET A 1 -15.98 -5.21 10.98
C MET A 1 -15.32 -6.24 10.08
N ILE A 2 -14.57 -5.78 9.07
CA ILE A 2 -13.89 -6.68 8.14
C ILE A 2 -12.66 -7.29 8.83
N ASN A 3 -12.54 -8.60 8.69
CA ASN A 3 -11.36 -9.34 9.18
C ASN A 3 -10.16 -9.00 8.28
N VAL A 4 -9.00 -8.74 8.89
CA VAL A 4 -7.79 -8.36 8.15
C VAL A 4 -7.39 -9.43 7.13
N LYS A 5 -7.47 -10.71 7.52
CA LYS A 5 -7.16 -11.81 6.61
C LYS A 5 -8.09 -11.84 5.41
N ASP A 6 -9.38 -11.68 5.63
CA ASP A 6 -10.37 -11.69 4.55
C ASP A 6 -10.18 -10.52 3.60
N PHE A 7 -9.86 -9.35 4.13
CA PHE A 7 -9.57 -8.17 3.33
C PHE A 7 -8.32 -8.38 2.46
N PHE A 8 -7.26 -8.90 3.05
CA PHE A 8 -6.01 -9.18 2.34
C PHE A 8 -6.22 -10.22 1.24
N ASP A 9 -6.94 -11.30 1.54
CA ASP A 9 -7.23 -12.36 0.56
C ASP A 9 -8.07 -11.83 -0.60
N ALA A 10 -9.04 -10.96 -0.32
CA ALA A 10 -9.86 -10.32 -1.37
C ALA A 10 -9.00 -9.45 -2.29
N LEU A 11 -8.04 -8.71 -1.74
CA LEU A 11 -7.12 -7.91 -2.55
C LEU A 11 -6.26 -8.80 -3.44
N ARG A 12 -5.74 -9.89 -2.92
CA ARG A 12 -4.96 -10.85 -3.70
C ARG A 12 -5.77 -11.45 -4.84
N ASP A 13 -7.03 -11.79 -4.60
CA ASP A 13 -7.92 -12.32 -5.62
C ASP A 13 -8.16 -11.32 -6.75
N GLN A 14 -8.04 -10.04 -6.47
CA GLN A 14 -8.15 -8.96 -7.46
C GLN A 14 -6.81 -8.62 -8.15
N GLY A 15 -5.76 -9.37 -7.87
CA GLY A 15 -4.46 -9.18 -8.50
C GLY A 15 -3.54 -8.22 -7.77
N VAL A 16 -3.89 -7.79 -6.56
CA VAL A 16 -3.03 -6.92 -5.75
C VAL A 16 -2.02 -7.77 -5.00
N SER A 17 -0.74 -7.63 -5.35
CA SER A 17 0.36 -8.36 -4.71
C SER A 17 1.43 -7.44 -4.15
N ASN A 18 1.36 -6.16 -4.42
CA ASN A 18 2.32 -5.16 -3.95
C ASN A 18 1.64 -4.15 -3.04
N PHE A 19 2.30 -3.78 -1.97
CA PHE A 19 1.77 -2.93 -0.91
C PHE A 19 2.83 -1.90 -0.54
N SER A 20 2.43 -0.66 -0.35
CA SER A 20 3.35 0.38 0.13
C SER A 20 2.59 1.39 0.98
N GLY A 21 3.30 2.07 1.85
CA GLY A 21 2.68 3.09 2.68
C GLY A 21 3.53 3.52 3.85
N VAL A 22 2.95 4.38 4.67
CA VAL A 22 3.55 4.87 5.91
C VAL A 22 2.76 4.26 7.08
N PRO A 23 3.36 3.34 7.84
CA PRO A 23 2.65 2.71 8.96
C PRO A 23 2.39 3.71 10.09
N ASP A 24 1.29 3.51 10.79
CA ASP A 24 0.97 4.23 12.01
C ASP A 24 0.21 3.33 12.99
N SER A 25 -0.12 3.87 14.16
CA SER A 25 -0.77 3.07 15.20
C SER A 25 -2.15 2.56 14.81
N LEU A 26 -2.88 3.28 13.95
CA LEU A 26 -4.21 2.88 13.51
C LEU A 26 -4.15 1.77 12.46
N LEU A 27 -3.04 1.68 11.72
CA LEU A 27 -2.84 0.71 10.65
C LEU A 27 -1.97 -0.47 11.09
N LYS A 28 -1.64 -0.55 12.38
CA LYS A 28 -0.69 -1.52 12.92
C LYS A 28 -1.03 -2.96 12.56
N ASN A 29 -2.28 -3.36 12.74
CA ASN A 29 -2.68 -4.75 12.54
C ASN A 29 -2.60 -5.15 11.07
N ILE A 30 -3.06 -4.29 10.16
CA ILE A 30 -3.00 -4.60 8.74
C ILE A 30 -1.57 -4.59 8.22
N CYS A 31 -0.74 -3.64 8.69
CA CYS A 31 0.66 -3.60 8.29
C CYS A 31 1.41 -4.86 8.73
N ALA A 32 1.19 -5.32 9.96
CA ALA A 32 1.80 -6.54 10.45
C ALA A 32 1.36 -7.76 9.63
N TYR A 33 0.08 -7.85 9.31
CA TYR A 33 -0.43 -8.96 8.53
C TYR A 33 0.15 -8.98 7.12
N ILE A 34 0.24 -7.81 6.48
CA ILE A 34 0.85 -7.70 5.15
C ILE A 34 2.31 -8.14 5.20
N SER A 35 3.07 -7.65 6.18
CA SER A 35 4.49 -8.03 6.31
C SER A 35 4.69 -9.52 6.52
N ASP A 36 3.81 -10.17 7.29
CA ASP A 36 3.90 -11.59 7.57
C ASP A 36 3.51 -12.47 6.38
N ASN A 37 2.80 -11.92 5.40
CA ASN A 37 2.25 -12.68 4.28
C ASN A 37 2.77 -12.24 2.91
N THR A 38 3.83 -11.42 2.88
CA THR A 38 4.45 -10.95 1.65
C THR A 38 5.97 -11.05 1.75
N THR A 39 6.65 -10.92 0.61
CA THR A 39 8.11 -10.81 0.58
C THR A 39 8.54 -9.38 0.85
N PRO A 40 9.83 -9.13 1.21
CA PRO A 40 10.32 -7.78 1.42
C PRO A 40 10.15 -6.84 0.23
N THR A 41 10.12 -7.37 -0.99
CA THR A 41 9.93 -6.55 -2.19
C THR A 41 8.47 -6.26 -2.49
N GLN A 42 7.55 -6.97 -1.87
CA GLN A 42 6.10 -6.77 -2.05
C GLN A 42 5.51 -5.79 -1.07
N HIS A 43 6.15 -5.56 0.06
CA HIS A 43 5.66 -4.61 1.06
C HIS A 43 6.74 -3.57 1.35
N LEU A 44 6.56 -2.38 0.78
CA LEU A 44 7.54 -1.29 0.88
C LEU A 44 7.04 -0.23 1.85
N ILE A 45 7.77 -0.05 2.95
CA ILE A 45 7.50 0.98 3.94
C ILE A 45 8.27 2.23 3.51
N THR A 46 7.56 3.35 3.40
CA THR A 46 8.14 4.59 2.89
C THR A 46 8.22 5.66 3.97
N ALA A 47 9.08 6.66 3.73
CA ALA A 47 9.26 7.77 4.65
C ALA A 47 8.07 8.75 4.61
N ASN A 48 7.36 8.83 3.48
CA ASN A 48 6.18 9.68 3.35
C ASN A 48 5.22 9.09 2.33
N GLU A 49 3.99 9.59 2.35
CA GLU A 49 2.90 9.09 1.54
C GLU A 49 3.10 9.34 0.04
N GLY A 50 3.75 10.45 -0.31
CA GLY A 50 4.05 10.74 -1.71
C GLY A 50 4.99 9.72 -2.31
N SER A 51 5.98 9.26 -1.56
CA SER A 51 6.88 8.19 -2.00
C SER A 51 6.14 6.88 -2.19
N ALA A 52 5.16 6.57 -1.33
CA ALA A 52 4.36 5.37 -1.46
C ALA A 52 3.56 5.36 -2.77
N VAL A 53 2.93 6.49 -3.11
CA VAL A 53 2.18 6.62 -4.36
C VAL A 53 3.11 6.49 -5.56
N ALA A 54 4.27 7.14 -5.53
CA ALA A 54 5.24 7.07 -6.63
C ALA A 54 5.72 5.64 -6.86
N LEU A 55 6.01 4.89 -5.80
CA LEU A 55 6.39 3.48 -5.90
C LEU A 55 5.27 2.63 -6.49
N ALA A 56 4.03 2.85 -6.08
CA ALA A 56 2.88 2.11 -6.60
C ALA A 56 2.70 2.34 -8.10
N VAL A 57 2.87 3.58 -8.55
CA VAL A 57 2.80 3.91 -9.98
C VAL A 57 3.91 3.19 -10.75
N GLY A 58 5.14 3.22 -10.25
CA GLY A 58 6.26 2.52 -10.87
C GLY A 58 6.04 1.01 -10.95
N GLN A 59 5.49 0.42 -9.90
CA GLN A 59 5.16 -1.01 -9.89
C GLN A 59 4.08 -1.34 -10.91
N TYR A 60 3.06 -0.50 -11.04
CA TYR A 60 2.02 -0.72 -12.04
C TYR A 60 2.58 -0.65 -13.46
N ILE A 61 3.42 0.35 -13.73
CA ILE A 61 4.03 0.50 -15.07
C ILE A 61 4.89 -0.72 -15.42
N THR A 62 5.63 -1.26 -14.46
CA THR A 62 6.53 -2.39 -14.70
C THR A 62 5.83 -3.74 -14.74
N THR A 63 4.83 -3.96 -13.88
CA THR A 63 4.20 -5.27 -13.71
C THR A 63 2.82 -5.37 -14.34
N GLY A 64 2.16 -4.25 -14.61
CA GLY A 64 0.77 -4.23 -15.06
C GLY A 64 -0.23 -4.55 -13.95
N GLN A 65 0.21 -4.73 -12.71
CA GLN A 65 -0.66 -5.07 -11.59
C GLN A 65 -0.82 -3.89 -10.65
N PRO A 66 -2.04 -3.69 -10.11
CA PRO A 66 -2.26 -2.60 -9.17
C PRO A 66 -1.58 -2.87 -7.83
N SER A 67 -1.19 -1.80 -7.16
CA SER A 67 -0.63 -1.85 -5.81
C SER A 67 -1.59 -1.21 -4.84
N LEU A 68 -1.62 -1.70 -3.60
CA LEU A 68 -2.33 -1.04 -2.53
C LEU A 68 -1.40 -0.04 -1.84
N VAL A 69 -1.86 1.20 -1.71
CA VAL A 69 -1.18 2.22 -0.91
C VAL A 69 -2.04 2.51 0.31
N TYR A 70 -1.46 2.39 1.50
CA TYR A 70 -2.18 2.71 2.73
C TYR A 70 -1.61 3.97 3.36
N MET A 71 -2.47 4.75 4.00
CA MET A 71 -2.07 5.97 4.69
C MET A 71 -3.17 6.40 5.64
N GLN A 72 -2.81 7.14 6.70
CA GLN A 72 -3.85 7.80 7.47
C GLN A 72 -4.34 9.05 6.74
N ASN A 73 -5.51 9.52 7.15
CA ASN A 73 -6.14 10.66 6.52
C ASN A 73 -5.24 11.91 6.52
N SER A 74 -4.49 12.13 7.59
CA SER A 74 -3.56 13.26 7.68
C SER A 74 -2.40 13.17 6.68
N GLY A 75 -2.07 11.98 6.19
CA GLY A 75 -1.01 11.77 5.21
C GLY A 75 -1.44 12.01 3.77
N PHE A 76 -2.75 12.14 3.53
CA PHE A 76 -3.27 12.29 2.17
C PHE A 76 -2.73 13.55 1.48
N GLY A 77 -2.50 14.62 2.23
CA GLY A 77 -1.91 15.84 1.66
C GLY A 77 -0.56 15.61 0.99
N ASN A 78 0.27 14.74 1.56
CA ASN A 78 1.57 14.39 0.99
C ASN A 78 1.46 13.56 -0.28
N ALA A 79 0.33 12.88 -0.48
CA ALA A 79 0.09 12.06 -1.65
C ALA A 79 -0.54 12.84 -2.82
N LEU A 80 -1.06 14.05 -2.57
CA LEU A 80 -1.80 14.81 -3.59
C LEU A 80 -0.95 15.12 -4.82
N ASN A 81 0.28 15.56 -4.63
CA ASN A 81 1.13 15.95 -5.77
C ASN A 81 1.38 14.77 -6.72
N PRO A 82 1.87 13.60 -6.26
CA PRO A 82 2.01 12.47 -7.20
C PRO A 82 0.69 12.00 -7.78
N LEU A 83 -0.42 12.06 -7.03
CA LEU A 83 -1.73 11.67 -7.57
C LEU A 83 -2.20 12.61 -8.68
N LEU A 84 -1.99 13.91 -8.51
CA LEU A 84 -2.41 14.89 -9.51
C LEU A 84 -1.50 14.92 -10.73
N SER A 85 -0.29 14.38 -10.60
CA SER A 85 0.70 14.35 -11.69
C SER A 85 0.60 13.12 -12.59
N LEU A 86 -0.30 12.22 -12.27
CA LEU A 86 -0.48 10.97 -13.04
C LEU A 86 -1.11 11.20 -14.44
#